data_646b9b809d8b9c4b3909ba9c9ed517a9
#
_entry.id   646b9b809d8b9c4b3909ba9c9ed517a9
#
_cell.length_a   1.000
_cell.length_b   1.000
_cell.length_c   1.000
_cell.angle_alpha   90.00
_cell.angle_beta   90.00
_cell.angle_gamma   90.00
#
_symmetry.space_group_name_H-M   'P 1'
#
loop_
_entity.id
_entity.type
_entity.pdbx_description
1 polymer ?
#
loop_
_entity_poly.entity_id
_entity_poly.type
_entity_poly.pdbx_seq_one_letter_code
_entity_poly.pdbx_strand_id
1 'polypeptide(L)'
;MKNLIIYVHGKGGSAGEAEYYKMFFPNSEVIGFDYCSQTLWEAKKEFFAFFTTQRSRFEHITLVANSIGAFFGISALDEPLVDRAYLISPIVDMEKLICNMMQWSGVTEQELALTSIETVSAFAKQHHAGLTVMPGGEHWFHTEEQMQFLDHWIRECNAKNVCC
;
A
#
# COMPACT_ATOMS: atom_id res chain seq x y z
N MET A 1 3.46 -11.78 -21.63
CA MET A 1 3.99 -10.96 -20.51
C MET A 1 3.36 -11.48 -19.22
N LYS A 2 4.16 -11.78 -18.22
CA LYS A 2 3.65 -12.26 -16.92
C LYS A 2 3.56 -11.07 -15.97
N ASN A 3 2.35 -10.72 -15.58
CA ASN A 3 2.07 -9.64 -14.66
C ASN A 3 1.80 -10.19 -13.27
N LEU A 4 2.37 -9.58 -12.27
CA LEU A 4 2.15 -9.90 -10.85
C LEU A 4 1.61 -8.68 -10.10
N ILE A 5 0.58 -8.92 -9.31
CA ILE A 5 0.08 -7.99 -8.30
C ILE A 5 0.50 -8.53 -6.94
N ILE A 6 1.20 -7.71 -6.17
CA ILE A 6 1.59 -8.05 -4.80
C ILE A 6 0.80 -7.16 -3.85
N TYR A 7 -0.01 -7.80 -3.02
CA TYR A 7 -0.70 -7.11 -1.94
C TYR A 7 0.12 -7.14 -0.65
N VAL A 8 0.25 -5.97 -0.02
CA VAL A 8 0.91 -5.79 1.27
C VAL A 8 -0.09 -5.22 2.26
N HIS A 9 -0.41 -6.01 3.27
CA HIS A 9 -1.43 -5.68 4.27
C HIS A 9 -0.99 -4.58 5.24
N GLY A 10 -1.96 -3.96 5.91
CA GLY A 10 -1.75 -3.07 7.04
C GLY A 10 -1.52 -3.83 8.35
N LYS A 11 -1.44 -3.08 9.46
CA LYS A 11 -1.34 -3.67 10.80
C LYS A 11 -2.59 -4.51 11.10
N GLY A 12 -2.38 -5.73 11.58
CA GLY A 12 -3.48 -6.65 11.91
C GLY A 12 -4.14 -7.33 10.71
N GLY A 13 -3.74 -6.97 9.48
CA GLY A 13 -4.17 -7.64 8.27
C GLY A 13 -3.40 -8.91 7.97
N SER A 14 -3.62 -9.50 6.80
CA SER A 14 -2.94 -10.71 6.35
C SER A 14 -2.77 -10.75 4.83
N ALA A 15 -1.84 -11.59 4.37
CA ALA A 15 -1.66 -11.89 2.94
C ALA A 15 -2.94 -12.43 2.27
N GLY A 16 -3.85 -13.04 3.03
CA GLY A 16 -5.13 -13.58 2.53
C GLY A 16 -6.05 -12.50 1.95
N GLU A 17 -5.92 -11.25 2.36
CA GLU A 17 -6.69 -10.12 1.81
C GLU A 17 -6.41 -9.87 0.32
N ALA A 18 -5.31 -10.39 -0.22
CA ALA A 18 -4.99 -10.35 -1.64
C ALA A 18 -6.10 -10.95 -2.52
N GLU A 19 -6.87 -11.90 -1.99
CA GLU A 19 -7.98 -12.55 -2.72
C GLU A 19 -9.00 -11.54 -3.24
N TYR A 20 -9.30 -10.51 -2.43
CA TYR A 20 -10.20 -9.43 -2.81
C TYR A 20 -9.76 -8.69 -4.07
N TYR A 21 -8.46 -8.52 -4.28
CA TYR A 21 -7.94 -7.76 -5.41
C TYR A 21 -7.93 -8.54 -6.73
N LYS A 22 -8.11 -9.85 -6.73
CA LYS A 22 -8.13 -10.67 -7.96
C LYS A 22 -9.18 -10.21 -8.98
N MET A 23 -10.31 -9.73 -8.51
CA MET A 23 -11.39 -9.26 -9.39
C MET A 23 -11.02 -8.01 -10.21
N PHE A 24 -10.03 -7.24 -9.77
CA PHE A 24 -9.57 -6.03 -10.47
C PHE A 24 -8.45 -6.29 -11.46
N PHE A 25 -7.79 -7.44 -11.36
CA PHE A 25 -6.62 -7.81 -12.16
C PHE A 25 -6.76 -9.18 -12.81
N PRO A 26 -7.78 -9.40 -13.67
CA PRO A 26 -8.14 -10.74 -14.18
C PRO A 26 -7.03 -11.37 -15.05
N ASN A 27 -6.10 -10.58 -15.57
CA ASN A 27 -5.01 -11.04 -16.44
C ASN A 27 -3.65 -11.08 -15.73
N SER A 28 -3.66 -11.04 -14.40
CA SER A 28 -2.45 -11.02 -13.57
C SER A 28 -2.52 -12.10 -12.51
N GLU A 29 -1.36 -12.60 -12.11
CA GLU A 29 -1.25 -13.36 -10.86
C GLU A 29 -1.36 -12.36 -9.70
N VAL A 30 -2.12 -12.71 -8.67
CA VAL A 30 -2.30 -11.87 -7.48
C VAL A 30 -1.91 -12.67 -6.26
N ILE A 31 -0.93 -12.17 -5.52
CA ILE A 31 -0.45 -12.79 -4.29
C ILE A 31 -0.41 -11.78 -3.15
N GLY A 32 -0.58 -12.26 -1.93
CA GLY A 32 -0.32 -11.50 -0.73
C GLY A 32 1.11 -11.73 -0.23
N PHE A 33 1.71 -10.71 0.34
CA PHE A 33 3.00 -10.81 1.01
C PHE A 33 2.79 -10.79 2.52
N ASP A 34 3.07 -11.93 3.15
CA ASP A 34 2.93 -12.13 4.60
C ASP A 34 4.25 -11.79 5.28
N TYR A 35 4.53 -10.50 5.37
CA TYR A 35 5.76 -10.00 5.98
C TYR A 35 5.68 -10.07 7.51
N CYS A 36 6.84 -10.29 8.15
CA CYS A 36 6.98 -10.35 9.60
C CYS A 36 7.64 -9.10 10.20
N SER A 37 8.12 -8.20 9.37
CA SER A 37 8.83 -6.98 9.78
C SER A 37 8.00 -6.08 10.67
N GLN A 38 8.59 -5.63 11.78
CA GLN A 38 7.99 -4.66 12.70
C GLN A 38 8.69 -3.30 12.64
N THR A 39 9.87 -3.26 12.05
CA THR A 39 10.67 -2.04 11.90
C THR A 39 11.03 -1.81 10.44
N LEU A 40 11.34 -0.56 10.10
CA LEU A 40 11.78 -0.21 8.74
C LEU A 40 13.06 -0.96 8.33
N TRP A 41 13.96 -1.21 9.25
CA TRP A 41 15.22 -1.90 8.99
C TRP A 41 15.02 -3.37 8.62
N GLU A 42 14.07 -4.03 9.28
CA GLU A 42 13.66 -5.39 8.95
C GLU A 42 12.93 -5.40 7.59
N ALA A 43 11.99 -4.47 7.41
CA ALA A 43 11.23 -4.35 6.18
C ALA A 43 12.13 -4.14 4.97
N LYS A 44 13.15 -3.30 5.05
CA LYS A 44 14.11 -3.10 3.94
C LYS A 44 14.73 -4.41 3.47
N LYS A 45 15.11 -5.28 4.38
CA LYS A 45 15.72 -6.58 4.03
C LYS A 45 14.70 -7.57 3.49
N GLU A 46 13.58 -7.70 4.19
CA GLU A 46 12.54 -8.68 3.88
C GLU A 46 11.84 -8.36 2.56
N PHE A 47 11.43 -7.11 2.37
CA PHE A 47 10.80 -6.65 1.13
C PHE A 47 11.75 -6.74 -0.06
N PHE A 48 12.99 -6.26 0.08
CA PHE A 48 13.96 -6.33 -0.99
C PHE A 48 14.20 -7.77 -1.45
N ALA A 49 14.38 -8.71 -0.52
CA ALA A 49 14.59 -10.12 -0.85
C ALA A 49 13.38 -10.73 -1.55
N PHE A 50 12.17 -10.47 -1.03
CA PHE A 50 10.93 -10.98 -1.60
C PHE A 50 10.70 -10.42 -3.01
N PHE A 51 10.72 -9.10 -3.18
CA PHE A 51 10.45 -8.45 -4.47
C PHE A 51 11.51 -8.76 -5.53
N THR A 52 12.79 -8.88 -5.15
CA THR A 52 13.86 -9.32 -6.05
C THR A 52 13.57 -10.73 -6.57
N THR A 53 13.13 -11.63 -5.70
CA THR A 53 12.75 -12.99 -6.10
C THR A 53 11.58 -12.98 -7.09
N GLN A 54 10.56 -12.15 -6.85
CA GLN A 54 9.43 -12.05 -7.78
C GLN A 54 9.84 -11.39 -9.10
N ARG A 55 10.69 -10.36 -9.06
CA ARG A 55 11.16 -9.67 -10.26
C ARG A 55 11.91 -10.59 -11.24
N SER A 56 12.58 -11.62 -10.73
CA SER A 56 13.24 -12.62 -11.60
C SER A 56 12.25 -13.51 -12.38
N ARG A 57 10.96 -13.54 -11.98
CA ARG A 57 9.92 -14.42 -12.52
C ARG A 57 8.85 -13.68 -13.33
N PHE A 58 8.68 -12.38 -13.08
CA PHE A 58 7.62 -11.56 -13.65
C PHE A 58 8.19 -10.32 -14.34
N GLU A 59 7.62 -9.98 -15.49
CA GLU A 59 8.03 -8.82 -16.29
C GLU A 59 7.47 -7.51 -15.70
N HIS A 60 6.26 -7.56 -15.17
CA HIS A 60 5.61 -6.41 -14.55
C HIS A 60 5.11 -6.76 -13.16
N ILE A 61 5.48 -5.91 -12.19
CA ILE A 61 5.04 -6.02 -10.80
C ILE A 61 4.30 -4.75 -10.41
N THR A 62 3.07 -4.93 -9.95
CA THR A 62 2.27 -3.86 -9.34
C THR A 62 2.13 -4.13 -7.85
N LEU A 63 2.42 -3.12 -7.04
CA LEU A 63 2.21 -3.13 -5.61
C LEU A 63 0.81 -2.59 -5.30
N VAL A 64 0.06 -3.30 -4.47
CA VAL A 64 -1.15 -2.78 -3.79
C VAL A 64 -0.85 -2.84 -2.30
N ALA A 65 -0.78 -1.70 -1.64
CA ALA A 65 -0.33 -1.66 -0.26
C ALA A 65 -1.23 -0.79 0.62
N ASN A 66 -1.53 -1.27 1.81
CA ASN A 66 -2.43 -0.63 2.76
C ASN A 66 -1.67 -0.11 3.99
N SER A 67 -1.98 1.11 4.42
CA SER A 67 -1.55 1.69 5.69
C SER A 67 -0.03 1.60 5.93
N ILE A 68 0.41 0.92 7.00
CA ILE A 68 1.82 0.70 7.31
C ILE A 68 2.52 -0.16 6.25
N GLY A 69 1.81 -1.07 5.59
CA GLY A 69 2.35 -1.83 4.46
C GLY A 69 2.73 -0.94 3.29
N ALA A 70 1.96 0.14 3.04
CA ALA A 70 2.32 1.16 2.06
C ALA A 70 3.59 1.90 2.46
N PHE A 71 3.72 2.25 3.74
CA PHE A 71 4.94 2.89 4.27
C PHE A 71 6.17 2.00 4.08
N PHE A 72 6.09 0.72 4.46
CA PHE A 72 7.19 -0.22 4.27
C PHE A 72 7.52 -0.41 2.78
N GLY A 73 6.50 -0.56 1.93
CA GLY A 73 6.68 -0.69 0.49
C GLY A 73 7.41 0.51 -0.13
N ILE A 74 6.95 1.74 0.16
CA ILE A 74 7.58 2.96 -0.35
C ILE A 74 9.02 3.11 0.14
N SER A 75 9.26 2.79 1.43
CA SER A 75 10.56 3.03 2.07
C SER A 75 11.58 1.93 1.84
N ALA A 76 11.14 0.72 1.49
CA ALA A 76 12.01 -0.45 1.33
C ALA A 76 12.33 -0.78 -0.12
N LEU A 77 11.53 -0.33 -1.07
CA LEU A 77 11.69 -0.63 -2.49
C LEU A 77 12.34 0.54 -3.21
N ASP A 78 13.67 0.58 -3.12
CA ASP A 78 14.49 1.44 -3.96
C ASP A 78 14.60 0.76 -5.33
N GLU A 79 14.12 1.45 -6.40
CA GLU A 79 14.34 1.11 -7.83
C GLU A 79 14.36 -0.36 -8.30
N PRO A 80 14.13 -0.63 -9.46
CA PRO A 80 12.91 -0.78 -10.27
C PRO A 80 12.20 -2.11 -10.01
N LEU A 81 12.02 -2.50 -8.74
CA LEU A 81 11.39 -3.76 -8.36
C LEU A 81 9.88 -3.74 -8.57
N VAL A 82 9.30 -2.54 -8.63
CA VAL A 82 7.87 -2.29 -8.82
C VAL A 82 7.66 -1.29 -9.95
N ASP A 83 6.81 -1.63 -10.91
CA ASP A 83 6.51 -0.76 -12.05
C ASP A 83 5.35 0.21 -11.73
N ARG A 84 4.47 -0.17 -10.78
CA ARG A 84 3.29 0.61 -10.40
C ARG A 84 2.90 0.33 -8.95
N ALA A 85 2.39 1.33 -8.26
CA ALA A 85 1.89 1.18 -6.90
C ALA A 85 0.50 1.80 -6.73
N TYR A 86 -0.37 1.09 -6.01
CA TYR A 86 -1.64 1.57 -5.45
C TYR A 86 -1.48 1.63 -3.93
N LEU A 87 -1.54 2.84 -3.39
CA LEU A 87 -1.35 3.08 -1.97
C LEU A 87 -2.70 3.46 -1.34
N ILE A 88 -3.17 2.61 -0.44
CA ILE A 88 -4.47 2.76 0.21
C ILE A 88 -4.22 3.27 1.63
N SER A 89 -4.81 4.42 1.97
CA SER A 89 -4.61 5.07 3.27
C SER A 89 -3.13 5.10 3.71
N PRO A 90 -2.20 5.55 2.86
CA PRO A 90 -0.78 5.41 3.13
C PRO A 90 -0.34 6.26 4.33
N ILE A 91 0.52 5.69 5.17
CA ILE A 91 1.28 6.46 6.15
C ILE A 91 2.51 6.99 5.41
N VAL A 92 2.64 8.31 5.30
CA VAL A 92 3.73 8.96 4.55
C VAL A 92 4.59 9.88 5.42
N ASP A 93 4.25 10.03 6.69
CA ASP A 93 4.99 10.81 7.69
C ASP A 93 5.81 9.88 8.59
N MET A 94 7.12 9.86 8.35
CA MET A 94 8.07 8.98 9.02
C MET A 94 8.30 9.37 10.49
N GLU A 95 8.38 10.66 10.77
CA GLU A 95 8.66 11.16 12.13
C GLU A 95 7.49 10.85 13.05
N LYS A 96 6.28 11.06 12.55
CA LYS A 96 5.05 10.76 13.28
C LYS A 96 4.86 9.26 13.49
N LEU A 97 5.18 8.44 12.48
CA LEU A 97 5.14 6.99 12.61
C LEU A 97 6.12 6.50 13.69
N ILE A 98 7.36 6.99 13.71
CA ILE A 98 8.37 6.61 14.71
C ILE A 98 7.91 7.02 16.11
N CYS A 99 7.40 8.24 16.28
CA CYS A 99 6.86 8.70 17.56
C CYS A 99 5.71 7.82 18.05
N ASN A 100 4.81 7.44 17.16
CA ASN A 100 3.70 6.55 17.47
C ASN A 100 4.18 5.12 17.79
N MET A 101 5.16 4.60 17.05
CA MET A 101 5.75 3.27 17.32
C MET A 101 6.43 3.19 18.69
N MET A 102 7.05 4.27 19.16
CA MET A 102 7.62 4.35 20.50
C MET A 102 6.58 4.40 21.61
N GLN A 103 5.33 4.78 21.30
CA GLN A 103 4.21 4.88 22.24
C GLN A 103 3.21 3.72 22.14
N TRP A 104 3.48 2.71 21.32
CA TRP A 104 2.51 1.68 20.91
C TRP A 104 1.95 0.78 22.01
N SER A 105 2.38 0.89 23.22
CA SER A 105 1.76 0.17 24.35
C SER A 105 0.35 0.68 24.74
N GLY A 106 -0.18 1.69 24.07
CA GLY A 106 -1.48 2.28 24.40
C GLY A 106 -2.19 3.10 23.30
N VAL A 107 -1.66 3.15 22.09
CA VAL A 107 -2.20 3.99 21.00
C VAL A 107 -3.23 3.22 20.17
N THR A 108 -4.40 3.82 19.94
CA THR A 108 -5.45 3.28 19.08
C THR A 108 -5.11 3.46 17.60
N GLU A 109 -5.65 2.61 16.70
CA GLU A 109 -5.50 2.75 15.24
C GLU A 109 -5.94 4.12 14.72
N GLN A 110 -6.92 4.76 15.38
CA GLN A 110 -7.37 6.11 15.04
C GLN A 110 -6.30 7.18 15.24
N GLU A 111 -5.40 7.01 16.20
CA GLU A 111 -4.30 7.93 16.43
C GLU A 111 -3.12 7.72 15.47
N LEU A 112 -2.97 6.50 14.91
CA LEU A 112 -2.06 6.22 13.79
C LEU A 112 -2.53 6.87 12.48
N ALA A 113 -3.83 7.05 12.32
CA ALA A 113 -4.47 7.61 11.12
C ALA A 113 -4.23 9.11 10.90
N LEU A 114 -3.49 9.79 11.76
CA LEU A 114 -3.31 11.23 11.71
C LEU A 114 -2.19 11.71 10.76
N THR A 115 -1.97 11.04 9.65
CA THR A 115 -1.25 11.68 8.55
C THR A 115 -2.19 12.73 7.96
N SER A 116 -1.84 14.01 8.10
CA SER A 116 -2.72 15.08 7.63
C SER A 116 -2.86 15.01 6.10
N ILE A 117 -4.02 15.43 5.59
CA ILE A 117 -4.26 15.47 4.14
C ILE A 117 -3.23 16.35 3.41
N GLU A 118 -2.71 17.39 4.08
CA GLU A 118 -1.66 18.24 3.56
C GLU A 118 -0.37 17.46 3.33
N THR A 119 0.02 16.60 4.28
CA THR A 119 1.22 15.74 4.18
C THR A 119 1.07 14.74 3.03
N VAL A 120 -0.08 14.08 2.92
CA VAL A 120 -0.36 13.14 1.81
C VAL A 120 -0.37 13.87 0.47
N SER A 121 -0.96 15.08 0.41
CA SER A 121 -1.00 15.89 -0.80
C SER A 121 0.39 16.36 -1.23
N ALA A 122 1.23 16.75 -0.28
CA ALA A 122 2.62 17.12 -0.55
C ALA A 122 3.43 15.94 -1.09
N PHE A 123 3.27 14.77 -0.47
CA PHE A 123 3.89 13.52 -0.93
C PHE A 123 3.45 13.16 -2.36
N ALA A 124 2.14 13.15 -2.62
CA ALA A 124 1.62 12.85 -3.95
C ALA A 124 2.18 13.81 -5.02
N LYS A 125 2.22 15.11 -4.73
CA LYS A 125 2.80 16.12 -5.61
C LYS A 125 4.29 15.89 -5.86
N GLN A 126 5.06 15.59 -4.82
CA GLN A 126 6.51 15.34 -4.92
C GLN A 126 6.81 14.12 -5.80
N HIS A 127 5.98 13.09 -5.72
CA HIS A 127 6.16 11.84 -6.46
C HIS A 127 5.34 11.76 -7.76
N HIS A 128 4.73 12.88 -8.19
CA HIS A 128 3.86 12.94 -9.38
C HIS A 128 2.75 11.87 -9.37
N ALA A 129 2.26 11.52 -8.18
CA ALA A 129 1.21 10.53 -7.99
C ALA A 129 -0.18 11.18 -8.03
N GLY A 130 -1.16 10.46 -8.56
CA GLY A 130 -2.57 10.83 -8.43
C GLY A 130 -3.03 10.66 -6.98
N LEU A 131 -3.85 11.59 -6.49
CA LEU A 131 -4.45 11.52 -5.17
C LEU A 131 -5.96 11.59 -5.28
N THR A 132 -6.63 10.63 -4.69
CA THR A 132 -8.09 10.63 -4.54
C THR A 132 -8.43 10.54 -3.06
N VAL A 133 -9.28 11.44 -2.59
CA VAL A 133 -9.69 11.51 -1.19
C VAL A 133 -11.17 11.20 -1.09
N MET A 134 -11.54 10.27 -0.22
CA MET A 134 -12.93 10.00 0.13
C MET A 134 -13.37 10.97 1.23
N PRO A 135 -14.32 11.89 0.96
CA PRO A 135 -14.85 12.78 2.00
C PRO A 135 -15.51 11.96 3.11
N GLY A 136 -15.11 12.18 4.37
CA GLY A 136 -15.64 11.45 5.52
C GLY A 136 -15.21 9.99 5.59
N GLY A 137 -14.28 9.55 4.73
CA GLY A 137 -13.70 8.20 4.79
C GLY A 137 -12.85 8.01 6.05
N GLU A 138 -12.91 6.83 6.60
CA GLU A 138 -12.05 6.41 7.72
C GLU A 138 -10.73 5.85 7.19
N HIS A 139 -9.73 5.79 8.05
CA HIS A 139 -8.44 5.20 7.67
C HIS A 139 -8.58 3.74 7.22
N TRP A 140 -9.50 3.03 7.82
CA TRP A 140 -9.79 1.64 7.52
C TRP A 140 -11.04 1.51 6.65
N PHE A 141 -10.85 1.26 5.39
CA PHE A 141 -11.93 1.03 4.43
C PHE A 141 -12.64 -0.29 4.75
N HIS A 142 -13.76 -0.25 5.46
CA HIS A 142 -14.48 -1.44 5.92
C HIS A 142 -16.01 -1.36 5.77
N THR A 143 -16.57 -0.15 5.63
CA THR A 143 -18.01 -0.02 5.36
C THR A 143 -18.30 -0.30 3.89
N GLU A 144 -19.54 -0.70 3.59
CA GLU A 144 -19.96 -0.96 2.21
C GLU A 144 -19.72 0.24 1.29
N GLU A 145 -20.02 1.45 1.75
CA GLU A 145 -19.79 2.69 1.00
C GLU A 145 -18.29 2.93 0.73
N GLN A 146 -17.45 2.72 1.74
CA GLN A 146 -16.00 2.87 1.60
C GLN A 146 -15.42 1.83 0.63
N MET A 147 -15.90 0.59 0.70
CA MET A 147 -15.47 -0.46 -0.22
C MET A 147 -15.92 -0.19 -1.65
N GLN A 148 -17.15 0.31 -1.86
CA GLN A 148 -17.62 0.71 -3.19
C GLN A 148 -16.79 1.86 -3.77
N PHE A 149 -16.40 2.83 -2.94
CA PHE A 149 -15.51 3.92 -3.34
C PHE A 149 -14.14 3.38 -3.78
N LEU A 150 -13.54 2.49 -2.99
CA LEU A 150 -12.26 1.85 -3.29
C LEU A 150 -12.32 1.04 -4.59
N ASP A 151 -13.38 0.25 -4.78
CA ASP A 151 -13.63 -0.53 -6.00
C ASP A 151 -13.67 0.35 -7.24
N HIS A 152 -14.43 1.46 -7.15
CA HIS A 152 -14.56 2.41 -8.25
C HIS A 152 -13.21 3.04 -8.58
N TRP A 153 -12.47 3.49 -7.56
CA TRP A 153 -11.16 4.08 -7.73
C TRP A 153 -10.15 3.14 -8.41
N ILE A 154 -10.06 1.88 -7.97
CA ILE A 154 -9.16 0.89 -8.59
C ILE A 154 -9.54 0.66 -10.06
N ARG A 155 -10.84 0.53 -10.37
CA ARG A 155 -11.32 0.33 -11.76
C ARG A 155 -10.98 1.52 -12.64
N GLU A 156 -11.19 2.74 -12.16
CA GLU A 156 -10.84 3.95 -12.89
C GLU A 156 -9.33 4.05 -13.16
N CYS A 157 -8.51 3.78 -12.15
CA CYS A 157 -7.06 3.79 -12.30
C CYS A 157 -6.56 2.75 -13.30
N ASN A 158 -7.16 1.57 -13.30
CA ASN A 158 -6.84 0.53 -14.29
C ASN A 158 -7.25 0.95 -15.70
N ALA A 159 -8.42 1.58 -15.87
CA ALA A 159 -8.91 2.00 -17.18
C ALA A 159 -8.10 3.14 -17.80
N LYS A 160 -7.60 4.05 -16.98
CA LYS A 160 -6.85 5.23 -17.45
C LYS A 160 -5.37 4.92 -17.76
N ASN A 161 -4.86 3.75 -17.39
CA ASN A 161 -3.42 3.42 -17.46
C ASN A 161 -2.52 4.48 -16.80
N VAL A 162 -3.08 5.25 -15.88
CA VAL A 162 -2.44 6.38 -15.19
C VAL A 162 -1.88 5.86 -13.86
N CYS A 163 -0.68 6.30 -13.49
CA CYS A 163 -0.22 6.18 -12.11
C CYS A 163 -1.17 7.01 -11.22
N CYS A 164 -1.93 6.35 -10.40
CA CYS A 164 -2.77 6.99 -9.38
C CYS A 164 -2.00 7.06 -8.07
#